data_2f069ec8e29f89ab7cbcc7b09076691e
#
_entry.id   2f069ec8e29f89ab7cbcc7b09076691e
#
_cell.length_a   1.000
_cell.length_b   1.000
_cell.length_c   1.000
_cell.angle_alpha   90.00
_cell.angle_beta   90.00
_cell.angle_gamma   90.00
#
_symmetry.space_group_name_H-M   'P 1'
#
loop_
_entity.id
_entity.type
_entity.pdbx_description
1 polymer ?
#
loop_
_entity_poly.entity_id
_entity_poly.type
_entity_poly.pdbx_seq_one_letter_code
_entity_poly.pdbx_strand_id
1 'polypeptide(L)'
;MYRLINLVDNEVVGKYHTRQDAVAGMEDSIEGFNDDEPDEEKQLTPFDFKLEEIDSSEINDIVTDYESARAYLGGKPNNDFTVSKKVVSNNTVKLNDVSIFVNELNPSHVKALIAMNRLFTIAEAWNKADDFVPDWGNRKQDKWFPWFWYNTKTAGFAYSTANYAPSHTIANFGSRLCFKSSSRAEQFGKQFIDLWNEVLLF
;
A
#
# COMPACT_ATOMS: atom_id res chain seq x y z
N MET A 1 12.14 -11.67 -2.73
CA MET A 1 10.95 -12.00 -3.54
C MET A 1 11.37 -12.89 -4.70
N TYR A 2 10.47 -13.71 -5.22
CA TYR A 2 10.76 -14.65 -6.30
C TYR A 2 9.78 -14.40 -7.44
N ARG A 3 10.29 -14.44 -8.68
CA ARG A 3 9.51 -14.38 -9.90
C ARG A 3 9.55 -15.74 -10.57
N LEU A 4 8.38 -16.30 -10.85
CA LEU A 4 8.21 -17.54 -11.59
C LEU A 4 7.94 -17.21 -13.05
N ILE A 5 8.75 -17.77 -13.94
CA ILE A 5 8.66 -17.57 -15.40
C ILE A 5 8.44 -18.92 -16.03
N ASN A 6 7.41 -19.03 -16.88
CA ASN A 6 7.24 -20.17 -17.78
C ASN A 6 8.19 -19.97 -18.97
N LEU A 7 9.07 -20.92 -19.22
CA LEU A 7 10.08 -20.86 -20.29
C LEU A 7 9.56 -21.24 -21.67
N VAL A 8 8.38 -21.85 -21.73
CA VAL A 8 7.77 -22.27 -23.01
C VAL A 8 7.25 -21.05 -23.79
N ASP A 9 6.57 -20.14 -23.08
CA ASP A 9 6.02 -18.91 -23.66
C ASP A 9 6.77 -17.65 -23.21
N ASN A 10 7.72 -17.80 -22.29
CA ASN A 10 8.48 -16.72 -21.66
C ASN A 10 7.60 -15.72 -20.91
N GLU A 11 6.49 -16.17 -20.36
CA GLU A 11 5.57 -15.35 -19.58
C GLU A 11 5.85 -15.43 -18.08
N VAL A 12 5.56 -14.33 -17.38
CA VAL A 12 5.65 -14.29 -15.91
C VAL A 12 4.36 -14.86 -15.32
N VAL A 13 4.46 -16.04 -14.71
CA VAL A 13 3.35 -16.70 -14.04
C VAL A 13 2.93 -15.96 -12.78
N GLY A 14 3.90 -15.51 -11.99
CA GLY A 14 3.62 -14.78 -10.76
C GLY A 14 4.86 -14.26 -10.04
N LYS A 15 4.61 -13.44 -9.01
CA LYS A 15 5.62 -12.98 -8.04
C LYS A 15 5.23 -13.46 -6.66
N TYR A 16 6.17 -13.99 -5.90
CA TYR A 16 5.94 -14.65 -4.62
C TYR A 16 6.89 -14.12 -3.56
N HIS A 17 6.44 -14.02 -2.32
CA HIS A 17 7.27 -13.51 -1.23
C HIS A 17 8.33 -14.49 -0.78
N THR A 18 8.02 -15.78 -0.79
CA THR A 18 8.96 -16.84 -0.42
C THR A 18 9.24 -17.77 -1.60
N ARG A 19 10.38 -18.46 -1.52
CA ARG A 19 10.70 -19.52 -2.49
C ARG A 19 9.69 -20.67 -2.42
N GLN A 20 9.17 -20.95 -1.25
CA GLN A 20 8.20 -22.02 -1.03
C GLN A 20 6.88 -21.70 -1.72
N ASP A 21 6.37 -20.46 -1.59
CA ASP A 21 5.13 -20.03 -2.28
C ASP A 21 5.31 -20.05 -3.80
N ALA A 22 6.51 -19.70 -4.30
CA ALA A 22 6.79 -19.74 -5.72
C ALA A 22 6.85 -21.17 -6.28
N VAL A 23 7.34 -22.13 -5.49
CA VAL A 23 7.33 -23.55 -5.85
C VAL A 23 5.89 -24.09 -5.84
N ALA A 24 5.08 -23.74 -4.85
CA ALA A 24 3.67 -24.11 -4.83
C ALA A 24 2.90 -23.54 -6.04
N GLY A 25 3.12 -22.27 -6.38
CA GLY A 25 2.52 -21.67 -7.57
C GLY A 25 2.99 -22.29 -8.89
N MET A 26 4.20 -22.85 -8.94
CA MET A 26 4.68 -23.64 -10.08
C MET A 26 3.93 -24.97 -10.18
N GLU A 27 3.78 -25.68 -9.05
CA GLU A 27 3.07 -26.95 -8.98
C GLU A 27 1.61 -26.78 -9.41
N ASP A 28 0.92 -25.74 -8.90
CA ASP A 28 -0.45 -25.39 -9.29
C ASP A 28 -0.57 -25.09 -10.80
N SER A 29 0.43 -24.41 -11.37
CA SER A 29 0.44 -24.10 -12.82
C SER A 29 0.65 -25.32 -13.68
N ILE A 30 1.49 -26.26 -13.25
CA ILE A 30 1.73 -27.54 -13.93
C ILE A 30 0.47 -28.39 -13.90
N GLU A 31 -0.15 -28.55 -12.72
CA GLU A 31 -1.37 -29.34 -12.54
C GLU A 31 -2.49 -28.78 -13.41
N GLY A 32 -2.75 -27.47 -13.33
CA GLY A 32 -3.83 -26.85 -14.10
C GLY A 32 -3.65 -26.94 -15.61
N PHE A 33 -2.41 -26.84 -16.12
CA PHE A 33 -2.15 -27.01 -17.55
C PHE A 33 -2.27 -28.47 -18.01
N ASN A 34 -1.68 -29.38 -17.24
CA ASN A 34 -1.62 -30.78 -17.60
C ASN A 34 -2.98 -31.49 -17.50
N ASP A 35 -3.90 -31.02 -16.66
CA ASP A 35 -5.27 -31.50 -16.58
C ASP A 35 -6.05 -31.30 -17.89
N ASP A 36 -5.73 -30.22 -18.63
CA ASP A 36 -6.38 -29.89 -19.89
C ASP A 36 -5.60 -30.37 -21.13
N GLU A 37 -4.34 -30.85 -21.01
CA GLU A 37 -3.48 -31.27 -22.11
C GLU A 37 -3.37 -32.81 -22.17
N PRO A 38 -4.04 -33.48 -23.13
CA PRO A 38 -4.04 -34.94 -23.24
C PRO A 38 -2.76 -35.52 -23.83
N ASP A 39 -1.90 -34.70 -24.42
CA ASP A 39 -0.66 -35.14 -25.08
C ASP A 39 0.50 -35.06 -24.06
N GLU A 40 0.95 -36.24 -23.59
CA GLU A 40 2.01 -36.34 -22.57
C GLU A 40 3.34 -35.66 -23.00
N GLU A 41 3.61 -35.57 -24.33
CA GLU A 41 4.83 -34.89 -24.83
C GLU A 41 4.75 -33.34 -24.71
N LYS A 42 3.55 -32.80 -24.51
CA LYS A 42 3.31 -31.35 -24.35
C LYS A 42 3.05 -30.94 -22.92
N GLN A 43 2.94 -31.90 -22.02
CA GLN A 43 2.73 -31.58 -20.61
C GLN A 43 3.89 -30.79 -20.02
N LEU A 44 3.57 -29.82 -19.19
CA LEU A 44 4.56 -29.00 -18.48
C LEU A 44 5.22 -29.79 -17.36
N THR A 45 6.48 -29.53 -17.16
CA THR A 45 7.31 -30.09 -16.09
C THR A 45 7.98 -28.97 -15.28
N PRO A 46 8.51 -29.24 -14.11
CA PRO A 46 9.27 -28.23 -13.35
C PRO A 46 10.48 -27.63 -14.12
N PHE A 47 11.00 -28.32 -15.14
CA PHE A 47 12.11 -27.82 -15.98
C PHE A 47 11.66 -26.74 -16.97
N ASP A 48 10.35 -26.62 -17.21
CA ASP A 48 9.79 -25.60 -18.08
C ASP A 48 9.58 -24.26 -17.34
N PHE A 49 10.01 -24.20 -16.09
CA PHE A 49 9.91 -22.99 -15.28
C PHE A 49 11.26 -22.52 -14.77
N LYS A 50 11.41 -21.21 -14.69
CA LYS A 50 12.55 -20.54 -14.09
C LYS A 50 12.11 -19.76 -12.87
N LEU A 51 12.76 -20.03 -11.76
CA LEU A 51 12.60 -19.26 -10.53
C LEU A 51 13.75 -18.26 -10.43
N GLU A 52 13.44 -16.98 -10.53
CA GLU A 52 14.40 -15.90 -10.34
C GLU A 52 14.20 -15.25 -8.98
N GLU A 53 15.26 -15.15 -8.19
CA GLU A 53 15.28 -14.26 -7.06
C GLU A 53 15.38 -12.82 -7.59
N ILE A 54 14.36 -12.02 -7.34
CA ILE A 54 14.32 -10.62 -7.73
C ILE A 54 14.42 -9.75 -6.48
N ASP A 55 15.28 -8.75 -6.57
CA ASP A 55 15.27 -7.68 -5.59
C ASP A 55 13.91 -6.98 -5.72
N SER A 56 13.11 -6.98 -4.64
CA SER A 56 11.81 -6.33 -4.65
C SER A 56 12.04 -4.83 -4.75
N SER A 57 12.06 -4.34 -5.97
CA SER A 57 12.18 -2.91 -6.23
C SER A 57 10.84 -2.17 -6.10
N GLU A 58 9.75 -2.91 -6.00
CA GLU A 58 8.42 -2.32 -5.88
C GLU A 58 8.18 -1.86 -4.46
N ILE A 59 7.95 -0.58 -4.30
CA ILE A 59 7.78 0.04 -2.98
C ILE A 59 6.62 -0.54 -2.18
N ASN A 60 5.56 -0.97 -2.85
CA ASN A 60 4.40 -1.60 -2.22
C ASN A 60 4.71 -2.95 -1.57
N ASP A 61 5.79 -3.62 -1.99
CA ASP A 61 6.26 -4.87 -1.39
C ASP A 61 7.22 -4.60 -0.21
N ILE A 62 7.94 -3.48 -0.25
CA ILE A 62 8.90 -3.07 0.78
C ILE A 62 8.19 -2.34 1.92
N VAL A 63 7.28 -1.44 1.58
CA VAL A 63 6.55 -0.60 2.53
C VAL A 63 5.10 -1.06 2.57
N THR A 64 4.84 -2.01 3.47
CA THR A 64 3.55 -2.68 3.63
C THR A 64 2.73 -2.14 4.81
N ASP A 65 3.36 -1.38 5.70
CA ASP A 65 2.74 -0.80 6.87
C ASP A 65 3.47 0.47 7.34
N TYR A 66 3.03 1.02 8.45
CA TYR A 66 3.62 2.23 9.03
C TYR A 66 5.06 2.03 9.51
N GLU A 67 5.38 0.89 10.13
CA GLU A 67 6.72 0.63 10.66
C GLU A 67 7.75 0.45 9.55
N SER A 68 7.41 -0.27 8.50
CA SER A 68 8.26 -0.41 7.31
C SER A 68 8.44 0.92 6.58
N ALA A 69 7.41 1.78 6.52
CA ALA A 69 7.52 3.11 5.97
C ALA A 69 8.50 3.98 6.76
N ARG A 70 8.43 3.95 8.08
CA ARG A 70 9.35 4.67 8.95
C ARG A 70 10.79 4.19 8.82
N ALA A 71 10.98 2.87 8.77
CA ALA A 71 12.30 2.28 8.55
C ALA A 71 12.88 2.74 7.20
N TYR A 72 12.07 2.74 6.16
CA TYR A 72 12.45 3.21 4.83
C TYR A 72 12.86 4.69 4.80
N LEU A 73 12.20 5.52 5.59
CA LEU A 73 12.51 6.95 5.74
C LEU A 73 13.69 7.22 6.68
N GLY A 74 14.28 6.18 7.32
CA GLY A 74 15.37 6.31 8.28
C GLY A 74 14.93 6.75 9.67
N GLY A 75 13.64 6.68 9.97
CA GLY A 75 13.07 7.00 11.27
C GLY A 75 13.32 5.91 12.31
N LYS A 76 13.46 6.31 13.59
CA LYS A 76 13.54 5.34 14.68
C LYS A 76 12.16 4.70 14.93
N PRO A 77 12.10 3.39 15.23
CA PRO A 77 10.89 2.75 15.67
C PRO A 77 10.32 3.48 16.86
N ASN A 78 9.35 3.84 17.25
CA ASN A 78 8.81 4.46 18.49
C ASN A 78 8.66 6.00 18.52
N ASN A 79 8.81 6.70 17.41
CA ASN A 79 8.45 8.14 17.36
C ASN A 79 7.01 8.35 16.88
N ASP A 80 6.15 7.40 17.10
CA ASP A 80 4.75 7.47 16.67
C ASP A 80 3.89 8.32 17.63
N PHE A 81 2.74 8.72 17.14
CA PHE A 81 1.62 9.08 17.97
C PHE A 81 1.30 7.93 18.91
N THR A 82 1.78 7.97 20.12
CA THR A 82 1.36 7.00 21.13
C THR A 82 0.15 7.56 21.86
N VAL A 83 -1.00 7.00 21.57
CA VAL A 83 -2.19 7.17 22.42
C VAL A 83 -2.22 6.01 23.38
N SER A 84 -1.69 6.19 24.59
CA SER A 84 -1.87 5.20 25.65
C SER A 84 -3.29 5.30 26.21
N LYS A 85 -3.81 4.20 26.80
CA LYS A 85 -5.10 4.25 27.52
C LYS A 85 -5.14 5.36 28.58
N LYS A 86 -4.01 5.63 29.23
CA LYS A 86 -3.85 6.67 30.24
C LYS A 86 -3.88 8.07 29.62
N VAL A 87 -3.38 8.20 28.40
CA VAL A 87 -3.38 9.43 27.63
C VAL A 87 -4.78 9.72 27.10
N VAL A 88 -5.51 8.72 26.61
CA VAL A 88 -6.91 8.88 26.17
C VAL A 88 -7.80 9.29 27.36
N SER A 89 -7.64 8.65 28.51
CA SER A 89 -8.41 9.01 29.71
C SER A 89 -8.09 10.40 30.25
N ASN A 90 -6.88 10.91 30.00
CA ASN A 90 -6.44 12.24 30.40
C ASN A 90 -6.45 13.25 29.22
N ASN A 91 -7.04 12.87 28.08
CA ASN A 91 -7.07 13.69 26.86
C ASN A 91 -5.68 14.23 26.43
N THR A 92 -4.66 13.39 26.54
CA THR A 92 -3.29 13.75 26.18
C THR A 92 -2.79 12.88 25.04
N VAL A 93 -2.22 13.48 24.01
CA VAL A 93 -1.54 12.81 22.89
C VAL A 93 -0.05 13.11 23.00
N LYS A 94 0.79 12.08 22.96
CA LYS A 94 2.24 12.25 22.85
C LYS A 94 2.66 12.18 21.38
N LEU A 95 3.31 13.25 20.96
CA LEU A 95 3.95 13.34 19.65
C LEU A 95 5.43 13.67 19.88
N ASN A 96 6.35 12.77 19.55
CA ASN A 96 7.80 12.99 19.67
C ASN A 96 8.20 13.55 21.04
N ASP A 97 7.74 12.92 22.12
CA ASP A 97 7.96 13.34 23.51
C ASP A 97 7.29 14.68 23.92
N VAL A 98 6.61 15.36 23.03
CA VAL A 98 5.79 16.52 23.35
C VAL A 98 4.39 16.04 23.73
N SER A 99 3.97 16.36 24.95
CA SER A 99 2.60 16.12 25.40
C SER A 99 1.69 17.25 24.94
N ILE A 100 0.72 16.93 24.08
CA ILE A 100 -0.31 17.88 23.66
C ILE A 100 -1.57 17.55 24.45
N PHE A 101 -2.04 18.51 25.24
CA PHE A 101 -3.34 18.39 25.89
C PHE A 101 -4.44 18.61 24.86
N VAL A 102 -5.24 17.60 24.67
CA VAL A 102 -6.39 17.64 23.75
C VAL A 102 -7.63 17.56 24.63
N ASN A 103 -7.96 18.65 25.28
CA ASN A 103 -9.23 18.75 25.98
C ASN A 103 -10.35 18.65 24.94
N GLU A 104 -11.21 17.62 25.10
CA GLU A 104 -12.43 17.45 24.34
C GLU A 104 -12.35 16.73 22.98
N LEU A 105 -11.25 16.07 22.61
CA LEU A 105 -11.28 15.23 21.43
C LEU A 105 -12.08 13.94 21.69
N ASN A 106 -13.05 13.70 20.82
CA ASN A 106 -13.71 12.42 20.75
C ASN A 106 -12.68 11.31 20.46
N PRO A 107 -12.68 10.17 21.17
CA PRO A 107 -11.77 9.06 20.91
C PRO A 107 -11.76 8.55 19.47
N SER A 108 -12.90 8.61 18.77
CA SER A 108 -12.97 8.27 17.33
C SER A 108 -12.17 9.24 16.47
N HIS A 109 -12.18 10.55 16.80
CA HIS A 109 -11.39 11.54 16.08
C HIS A 109 -9.88 11.32 16.31
N VAL A 110 -9.47 10.94 17.51
CA VAL A 110 -8.06 10.62 17.81
C VAL A 110 -7.62 9.42 16.97
N LYS A 111 -8.46 8.38 16.87
CA LYS A 111 -8.18 7.22 16.03
C LYS A 111 -8.00 7.61 14.56
N ALA A 112 -8.90 8.43 14.03
CA ALA A 112 -8.82 8.94 12.66
C ALA A 112 -7.55 9.77 12.41
N LEU A 113 -7.14 10.62 13.37
CA LEU A 113 -5.92 11.40 13.27
C LEU A 113 -4.66 10.53 13.27
N ILE A 114 -4.63 9.46 14.07
CA ILE A 114 -3.53 8.49 14.08
C ILE A 114 -3.46 7.77 12.72
N ALA A 115 -4.58 7.27 12.21
CA ALA A 115 -4.64 6.61 10.91
C ALA A 115 -4.19 7.55 9.78
N MET A 116 -4.62 8.82 9.81
CA MET A 116 -4.19 9.82 8.85
C MET A 116 -2.68 10.09 8.90
N ASN A 117 -2.10 10.18 10.11
CA ASN A 117 -0.66 10.33 10.26
C ASN A 117 0.11 9.14 9.67
N ARG A 118 -0.39 7.92 9.88
CA ARG A 118 0.19 6.70 9.30
C ARG A 118 0.13 6.74 7.78
N LEU A 119 -1.03 7.09 7.22
CA LEU A 119 -1.18 7.23 5.76
C LEU A 119 -0.21 8.27 5.18
N PHE A 120 -0.02 9.41 5.83
CA PHE A 120 0.95 10.42 5.39
C PHE A 120 2.38 9.88 5.37
N THR A 121 2.79 9.18 6.42
CA THR A 121 4.13 8.60 6.51
C THR A 121 4.37 7.52 5.45
N ILE A 122 3.39 6.65 5.21
CA ILE A 122 3.48 5.62 4.18
C ILE A 122 3.52 6.27 2.79
N ALA A 123 2.68 7.27 2.53
CA ALA A 123 2.66 7.99 1.26
C ALA A 123 3.99 8.73 0.99
N GLU A 124 4.61 9.32 2.03
CA GLU A 124 5.93 9.94 1.94
C GLU A 124 7.00 8.92 1.53
N ALA A 125 7.00 7.72 2.15
CA ALA A 125 7.93 6.65 1.79
C ALA A 125 7.75 6.18 0.34
N TRP A 126 6.51 6.00 -0.11
CA TRP A 126 6.20 5.61 -1.48
C TRP A 126 6.62 6.68 -2.49
N ASN A 127 6.30 7.94 -2.22
CA ASN A 127 6.67 9.05 -3.08
C ASN A 127 8.19 9.26 -3.15
N LYS A 128 8.90 9.04 -2.05
CA LYS A 128 10.38 9.06 -2.02
C LYS A 128 10.97 7.97 -2.91
N ALA A 129 10.41 6.76 -2.90
CA ALA A 129 10.85 5.67 -3.76
C ALA A 129 10.59 5.94 -5.25
N ASP A 130 9.48 6.61 -5.56
CA ASP A 130 9.12 6.99 -6.92
C ASP A 130 9.81 8.28 -7.41
N ASP A 131 10.68 8.89 -6.60
CA ASP A 131 11.28 10.22 -6.84
C ASP A 131 10.20 11.25 -7.21
N PHE A 132 9.11 11.24 -6.47
CA PHE A 132 7.96 12.08 -6.72
C PHE A 132 7.77 13.12 -5.61
N VAL A 133 7.90 14.38 -5.98
CA VAL A 133 7.56 15.53 -5.13
C VAL A 133 6.42 16.29 -5.79
N PRO A 134 5.25 16.41 -5.16
CA PRO A 134 4.15 17.19 -5.70
C PRO A 134 4.54 18.66 -5.82
N ASP A 135 4.60 19.17 -7.05
CA ASP A 135 4.82 20.59 -7.34
C ASP A 135 3.49 21.24 -7.67
N TRP A 136 2.95 21.99 -6.75
CA TRP A 136 1.67 22.69 -6.88
C TRP A 136 1.74 23.91 -7.81
N GLY A 137 2.94 24.40 -8.11
CA GLY A 137 3.17 25.42 -9.14
C GLY A 137 3.18 24.85 -10.56
N ASN A 138 3.44 23.57 -10.72
CA ASN A 138 3.54 22.93 -12.02
C ASN A 138 2.18 22.36 -12.48
N ARG A 139 1.53 23.07 -13.40
CA ARG A 139 0.24 22.68 -13.98
C ARG A 139 0.30 21.48 -14.92
N LYS A 140 1.50 21.01 -15.27
CA LYS A 140 1.70 19.85 -16.15
C LYS A 140 2.02 18.57 -15.38
N GLN A 141 2.24 18.67 -14.06
CA GLN A 141 2.48 17.51 -13.23
C GLN A 141 1.16 16.93 -12.74
N ASP A 142 0.84 15.76 -13.21
CA ASP A 142 -0.32 15.01 -12.71
C ASP A 142 -0.12 14.60 -11.25
N LYS A 143 -1.16 14.69 -10.47
CA LYS A 143 -1.22 14.35 -9.06
C LYS A 143 -2.41 13.43 -8.86
N TRP A 144 -2.16 12.14 -8.66
CA TRP A 144 -3.16 11.09 -8.62
C TRP A 144 -3.55 10.78 -7.18
N PHE A 145 -4.86 10.61 -6.94
CA PHE A 145 -5.44 10.35 -5.61
C PHE A 145 -6.29 9.10 -5.66
N PRO A 146 -6.28 8.24 -4.61
CA PRO A 146 -7.26 7.17 -4.48
C PRO A 146 -8.64 7.75 -4.14
N TRP A 147 -9.67 7.18 -4.74
CA TRP A 147 -11.07 7.49 -4.46
C TRP A 147 -11.79 6.27 -3.94
N PHE A 148 -12.73 6.50 -3.03
CA PHE A 148 -13.45 5.45 -2.33
C PHE A 148 -14.95 5.65 -2.49
N TRP A 149 -15.69 4.55 -2.48
CA TRP A 149 -17.14 4.56 -2.41
C TRP A 149 -17.60 3.79 -1.18
N TYR A 150 -18.72 4.21 -0.59
CA TYR A 150 -19.30 3.54 0.57
C TYR A 150 -20.05 2.30 0.14
N ASN A 151 -19.63 1.14 0.66
CA ASN A 151 -20.28 -0.14 0.41
C ASN A 151 -21.26 -0.45 1.55
N THR A 152 -22.54 -0.36 1.27
CA THR A 152 -23.61 -0.61 2.26
C THR A 152 -23.65 -2.06 2.74
N LYS A 153 -23.14 -3.02 1.95
CA LYS A 153 -23.12 -4.44 2.34
C LYS A 153 -22.03 -4.75 3.37
N THR A 154 -20.90 -4.10 3.29
CA THR A 154 -19.76 -4.27 4.21
C THR A 154 -19.74 -3.19 5.30
N ALA A 155 -20.63 -2.20 5.22
CA ALA A 155 -20.67 -1.03 6.09
C ALA A 155 -19.31 -0.31 6.19
N GLY A 156 -18.58 -0.20 5.06
CA GLY A 156 -17.27 0.41 4.98
C GLY A 156 -16.99 1.00 3.62
N PHE A 157 -15.89 1.73 3.52
CA PHE A 157 -15.41 2.23 2.25
C PHE A 157 -14.58 1.17 1.53
N ALA A 158 -14.73 1.11 0.21
CA ALA A 158 -13.94 0.30 -0.69
C ALA A 158 -13.28 1.20 -1.73
N TYR A 159 -12.12 0.80 -2.23
CA TYR A 159 -11.46 1.51 -3.33
C TYR A 159 -12.39 1.53 -4.56
N SER A 160 -12.51 2.69 -5.17
CA SER A 160 -13.32 2.89 -6.37
C SER A 160 -12.45 3.07 -7.61
N THR A 161 -11.62 4.10 -7.60
CA THR A 161 -10.78 4.51 -8.73
C THR A 161 -9.66 5.42 -8.26
N ALA A 162 -8.70 5.71 -9.12
CA ALA A 162 -7.80 6.84 -8.95
C ALA A 162 -8.30 8.01 -9.81
N ASN A 163 -8.26 9.19 -9.24
CA ASN A 163 -8.54 10.43 -9.94
C ASN A 163 -7.33 11.36 -9.89
N TYR A 164 -7.27 12.35 -10.76
CA TYR A 164 -6.15 13.28 -10.83
C TYR A 164 -6.59 14.73 -10.78
N ALA A 165 -5.70 15.56 -10.25
CA ALA A 165 -5.84 17.01 -10.29
C ALA A 165 -4.56 17.61 -10.91
N PRO A 166 -4.53 17.88 -12.22
CA PRO A 166 -3.31 18.28 -12.89
C PRO A 166 -2.84 19.68 -12.51
N SER A 167 -3.72 20.57 -12.15
CA SER A 167 -3.35 21.97 -12.16
C SER A 167 -3.84 22.82 -11.00
N HIS A 168 -4.48 22.22 -10.02
CA HIS A 168 -5.16 23.08 -9.08
C HIS A 168 -4.30 23.37 -7.85
N THR A 169 -4.04 24.63 -7.69
CA THR A 169 -3.65 25.28 -6.44
C THR A 169 -4.69 25.09 -5.32
N ILE A 170 -5.76 24.34 -5.58
CA ILE A 170 -6.76 24.01 -4.59
C ILE A 170 -6.29 22.71 -3.91
N ALA A 171 -5.59 22.86 -2.80
CA ALA A 171 -5.35 21.76 -1.89
C ALA A 171 -6.67 21.38 -1.24
N ASN A 172 -7.16 20.18 -1.55
CA ASN A 172 -8.11 19.54 -0.69
C ASN A 172 -7.37 18.61 0.28
N PHE A 173 -8.08 17.92 1.15
CA PHE A 173 -7.54 17.10 2.25
C PHE A 173 -6.47 16.08 1.82
N GLY A 174 -6.39 15.76 0.56
CA GLY A 174 -5.50 14.75 0.00
C GLY A 174 -4.16 15.24 -0.53
N SER A 175 -3.78 16.51 -0.35
CA SER A 175 -2.54 17.04 -0.96
C SER A 175 -1.27 16.27 -0.58
N ARG A 176 -1.23 15.66 0.61
CA ARG A 176 -0.14 14.78 1.06
C ARG A 176 -0.31 13.32 0.65
N LEU A 177 -1.45 12.95 0.11
CA LEU A 177 -1.84 11.61 -0.28
C LEU A 177 -2.00 11.51 -1.80
N CYS A 178 -1.18 12.24 -2.54
CA CYS A 178 -1.11 12.16 -3.99
C CYS A 178 0.14 11.42 -4.44
N PHE A 179 0.05 10.83 -5.62
CA PHE A 179 1.04 9.92 -6.17
C PHE A 179 1.36 10.27 -7.62
N LYS A 180 2.51 9.77 -8.09
CA LYS A 180 3.04 9.99 -9.43
C LYS A 180 2.13 9.46 -10.56
N SER A 181 1.39 8.37 -10.29
CA SER A 181 0.58 7.70 -11.30
C SER A 181 -0.74 7.15 -10.76
N SER A 182 -1.68 6.90 -11.64
CA SER A 182 -2.95 6.22 -11.35
C SER A 182 -2.73 4.86 -10.70
N SER A 183 -1.81 4.06 -11.25
CA SER A 183 -1.49 2.73 -10.72
C SER A 183 -0.97 2.81 -9.27
N ARG A 184 -0.13 3.80 -8.96
CA ARG A 184 0.41 3.99 -7.61
C ARG A 184 -0.68 4.42 -6.63
N ALA A 185 -1.56 5.32 -7.02
CA ALA A 185 -2.71 5.72 -6.22
C ALA A 185 -3.69 4.55 -5.97
N GLU A 186 -3.90 3.71 -6.99
CA GLU A 186 -4.71 2.51 -6.88
C GLU A 186 -4.13 1.49 -5.89
N GLN A 187 -2.85 1.15 -6.04
CA GLN A 187 -2.14 0.23 -5.14
C GLN A 187 -2.24 0.72 -3.69
N PHE A 188 -1.94 2.00 -3.46
CA PHE A 188 -2.01 2.60 -2.14
C PHE A 188 -3.43 2.57 -1.56
N GLY A 189 -4.44 2.93 -2.35
CA GLY A 189 -5.83 2.92 -1.91
C GLY A 189 -6.33 1.53 -1.53
N LYS A 190 -5.92 0.50 -2.27
CA LYS A 190 -6.29 -0.89 -1.99
C LYS A 190 -5.53 -1.46 -0.80
N GLN A 191 -4.21 -1.29 -0.76
CA GLN A 191 -3.35 -1.90 0.24
C GLN A 191 -3.63 -1.38 1.66
N PHE A 192 -3.97 -0.10 1.79
CA PHE A 192 -4.20 0.54 3.09
C PHE A 192 -5.67 0.86 3.37
N ILE A 193 -6.59 0.07 2.80
CA ILE A 193 -8.03 0.30 2.92
C ILE A 193 -8.52 0.34 4.37
N ASP A 194 -7.89 -0.43 5.26
CA ASP A 194 -8.26 -0.46 6.67
C ASP A 194 -7.94 0.87 7.36
N LEU A 195 -6.76 1.46 7.08
CA LEU A 195 -6.40 2.79 7.58
C LEU A 195 -7.33 3.87 7.00
N TRP A 196 -7.71 3.73 5.73
CA TRP A 196 -8.67 4.63 5.12
C TRP A 196 -10.05 4.55 5.80
N ASN A 197 -10.51 3.35 6.14
CA ASN A 197 -11.76 3.18 6.88
C ASN A 197 -11.70 3.79 8.28
N GLU A 198 -10.54 3.73 8.97
CA GLU A 198 -10.37 4.43 10.25
C GLU A 198 -10.48 5.96 10.15
N VAL A 199 -10.13 6.53 8.97
CA VAL A 199 -10.24 7.97 8.69
C VAL A 199 -11.64 8.36 8.24
N LEU A 200 -12.27 7.54 7.41
CA LEU A 200 -13.52 7.89 6.70
C LEU A 200 -14.79 7.49 7.46
N LEU A 201 -14.69 6.50 8.38
CA LEU A 201 -15.81 6.05 9.21
C LEU A 201 -15.77 6.72 10.58
N PHE A 202 -16.90 7.28 10.99
CA PHE A 202 -17.11 7.94 12.30
C PHE A 202 -17.90 7.05 13.23
#